data_badd11bedb932b836b37f4afffb77c4e
#
_entry.id   badd11bedb932b836b37f4afffb77c4e
#
_cell.length_a   1.000
_cell.length_b   1.000
_cell.length_c   1.000
_cell.angle_alpha   90.00
_cell.angle_beta   90.00
_cell.angle_gamma   90.00
#
_symmetry.space_group_name_H-M   'P 1'
#
loop_
_entity.id
_entity.type
_entity.pdbx_description
1 polymer ?
#
loop_
_entity_poly.entity_id
_entity_poly.type
_entity_poly.pdbx_seq_one_letter_code
_entity_poly.pdbx_strand_id
1 'polypeptide(L)'
;MVGLQNAGKKKARQFSLGMKQRLGIAISLLGNPDFLILDEPINGLDPEGVYEMRKMLESLNQQYGTTIMIASHILSELYKLATDYAIIDGGCLIDEFSKETLENACSSSVQVSVEEKWMQKAKDLIASRYPDVRCEVFGSHSLRLHEKIDLADLNQFLVENGVRVCGLGANDENIEKFFVEKLSGGQAV
;
A
#
# COMPACT_ATOMS: atom_id res chain seq x y z
N MET A 1 -22.47 -11.53 -0.11
CA MET A 1 -21.11 -12.10 -0.18
C MET A 1 -20.37 -11.56 -1.42
N VAL A 2 -20.50 -12.10 -2.63
CA VAL A 2 -19.69 -11.68 -3.82
C VAL A 2 -20.29 -10.58 -4.71
N GLY A 3 -21.41 -9.97 -4.36
CA GLY A 3 -22.01 -8.83 -5.09
C GLY A 3 -22.63 -9.14 -6.45
N LEU A 4 -22.98 -10.40 -6.73
CA LEU A 4 -23.59 -10.82 -8.01
C LEU A 4 -25.12 -10.98 -7.97
N GLN A 5 -25.80 -10.56 -6.88
CA GLN A 5 -27.23 -10.69 -6.72
C GLN A 5 -28.03 -10.02 -7.86
N ASN A 6 -27.49 -8.95 -8.44
CA ASN A 6 -28.11 -8.20 -9.53
C ASN A 6 -27.73 -8.70 -10.93
N ALA A 7 -26.96 -9.79 -11.03
CA ALA A 7 -26.56 -10.37 -12.32
C ALA A 7 -27.78 -10.91 -13.13
N GLY A 8 -28.88 -11.23 -12.43
CA GLY A 8 -30.14 -11.66 -13.02
C GLY A 8 -30.00 -12.91 -13.87
N LYS A 9 -30.58 -12.88 -15.10
CA LYS A 9 -30.52 -13.97 -16.06
C LYS A 9 -29.36 -13.90 -17.05
N LYS A 10 -28.35 -12.99 -16.80
CA LYS A 10 -27.19 -12.89 -17.68
C LYS A 10 -26.38 -14.19 -17.67
N LYS A 11 -25.98 -14.64 -18.85
CA LYS A 11 -25.06 -15.79 -18.98
C LYS A 11 -23.64 -15.33 -18.59
N ALA A 12 -22.84 -16.20 -17.99
CA ALA A 12 -21.47 -15.88 -17.57
C ALA A 12 -20.58 -15.28 -18.70
N ARG A 13 -20.84 -15.66 -19.96
CA ARG A 13 -20.17 -15.07 -21.15
C ARG A 13 -20.44 -13.57 -21.34
N GLN A 14 -21.50 -13.05 -20.75
CA GLN A 14 -21.92 -11.64 -20.83
C GLN A 14 -21.46 -10.81 -19.62
N PHE A 15 -20.75 -11.45 -18.69
CA PHE A 15 -20.23 -10.77 -17.50
C PHE A 15 -19.04 -9.89 -17.87
N SER A 16 -18.97 -8.74 -17.20
CA SER A 16 -17.74 -7.93 -17.18
C SER A 16 -16.59 -8.71 -16.56
N LEU A 17 -15.36 -8.23 -16.69
CA LEU A 17 -14.20 -8.86 -16.07
C LEU A 17 -14.39 -9.01 -14.56
N GLY A 18 -14.78 -7.94 -13.87
CA GLY A 18 -15.03 -7.96 -12.42
C GLY A 18 -16.15 -8.94 -12.03
N MET A 19 -17.23 -9.04 -12.82
CA MET A 19 -18.27 -10.04 -12.57
C MET A 19 -17.76 -11.47 -12.74
N LYS A 20 -16.85 -11.71 -13.71
CA LYS A 20 -16.23 -13.04 -13.89
C LYS A 20 -15.30 -13.39 -12.73
N GLN A 21 -14.48 -12.44 -12.29
CA GLN A 21 -13.59 -12.63 -11.11
C GLN A 21 -14.40 -12.93 -9.85
N ARG A 22 -15.47 -12.17 -9.59
CA ARG A 22 -16.40 -12.43 -8.47
C ARG A 22 -17.10 -13.77 -8.57
N LEU A 23 -17.46 -14.21 -9.77
CA LEU A 23 -18.01 -15.54 -9.98
C LEU A 23 -16.98 -16.63 -9.70
N GLY A 24 -15.71 -16.45 -10.11
CA GLY A 24 -14.62 -17.36 -9.79
C GLY A 24 -14.44 -17.52 -8.28
N ILE A 25 -14.38 -16.41 -7.56
CA ILE A 25 -14.31 -16.41 -6.10
C ILE A 25 -15.53 -17.07 -5.47
N ALA A 26 -16.75 -16.81 -5.99
CA ALA A 26 -17.96 -17.49 -5.50
C ALA A 26 -17.88 -19.01 -5.65
N ILE A 27 -17.33 -19.49 -6.76
CA ILE A 27 -17.12 -20.93 -7.00
C ILE A 27 -16.08 -21.49 -6.03
N SER A 28 -14.98 -20.78 -5.80
CA SER A 28 -13.92 -21.19 -4.87
C SER A 28 -14.39 -21.24 -3.41
N LEU A 29 -15.44 -20.48 -3.07
CA LEU A 29 -16.04 -20.47 -1.73
C LEU A 29 -17.05 -21.62 -1.52
N LEU A 30 -17.37 -22.41 -2.56
CA LEU A 30 -18.22 -23.57 -2.38
C LEU A 30 -17.54 -24.60 -1.46
N GLY A 31 -18.22 -24.99 -0.42
CA GLY A 31 -17.67 -25.90 0.58
C GLY A 31 -17.05 -25.21 1.81
N ASN A 32 -17.16 -23.88 1.90
CA ASN A 32 -16.67 -23.06 3.02
C ASN A 32 -15.18 -23.32 3.34
N PRO A 33 -14.25 -23.04 2.42
CA PRO A 33 -12.84 -23.31 2.63
C PRO A 33 -12.27 -22.39 3.73
N ASP A 34 -11.40 -22.95 4.58
CA ASP A 34 -10.64 -22.19 5.57
C ASP A 34 -9.52 -21.35 4.92
N PHE A 35 -9.06 -21.78 3.73
CA PHE A 35 -7.95 -21.18 2.99
C PHE A 35 -8.30 -20.99 1.51
N LEU A 36 -8.02 -19.80 0.97
CA LEU A 36 -8.31 -19.41 -0.40
C LEU A 36 -7.04 -18.85 -1.06
N ILE A 37 -6.72 -19.35 -2.25
CA ILE A 37 -5.60 -18.84 -3.07
C ILE A 37 -6.18 -18.10 -4.26
N LEU A 38 -5.77 -16.86 -4.45
CA LEU A 38 -6.22 -15.98 -5.53
C LEU A 38 -5.01 -15.48 -6.32
N ASP A 39 -5.04 -15.71 -7.62
CA ASP A 39 -4.03 -15.21 -8.55
C ASP A 39 -4.59 -14.00 -9.30
N GLU A 40 -3.93 -12.85 -9.14
CA GLU A 40 -4.27 -11.56 -9.78
C GLU A 40 -5.77 -11.17 -9.68
N PRO A 41 -6.42 -11.24 -8.49
CA PRO A 41 -7.87 -11.06 -8.38
C PRO A 41 -8.37 -9.65 -8.71
N ILE A 42 -7.48 -8.64 -8.70
CA ILE A 42 -7.81 -7.23 -8.96
C ILE A 42 -7.28 -6.72 -10.30
N ASN A 43 -6.51 -7.55 -11.02
CA ASN A 43 -5.89 -7.13 -12.26
C ASN A 43 -6.93 -6.82 -13.36
N GLY A 44 -6.76 -5.68 -14.03
CA GLY A 44 -7.64 -5.24 -15.13
C GLY A 44 -9.02 -4.72 -14.70
N LEU A 45 -9.26 -4.54 -13.40
CA LEU A 45 -10.47 -3.88 -12.90
C LEU A 45 -10.31 -2.34 -12.99
N ASP A 46 -11.43 -1.67 -13.14
CA ASP A 46 -11.51 -0.21 -12.93
C ASP A 46 -11.41 0.13 -11.43
N PRO A 47 -11.16 1.40 -11.07
CA PRO A 47 -10.95 1.79 -9.67
C PRO A 47 -12.12 1.43 -8.74
N GLU A 48 -13.35 1.49 -9.22
CA GLU A 48 -14.55 1.08 -8.47
C GLU A 48 -14.55 -0.43 -8.24
N GLY A 49 -14.25 -1.21 -9.28
CA GLY A 49 -14.14 -2.67 -9.20
C GLY A 49 -13.03 -3.14 -8.25
N VAL A 50 -11.87 -2.46 -8.24
CA VAL A 50 -10.77 -2.71 -7.29
C VAL A 50 -11.24 -2.46 -5.85
N TYR A 51 -11.88 -1.31 -5.59
CA TYR A 51 -12.40 -0.98 -4.28
C TYR A 51 -13.41 -2.01 -3.78
N GLU A 52 -14.38 -2.38 -4.61
CA GLU A 52 -15.39 -3.37 -4.25
C GLU A 52 -14.80 -4.77 -4.04
N MET A 53 -13.81 -5.17 -4.85
CA MET A 53 -13.10 -6.45 -4.68
C MET A 53 -12.37 -6.48 -3.35
N ARG A 54 -11.63 -5.43 -3.00
CA ARG A 54 -10.94 -5.30 -1.72
C ARG A 54 -11.91 -5.44 -0.54
N LYS A 55 -13.01 -4.70 -0.55
CA LYS A 55 -14.06 -4.79 0.48
C LYS A 55 -14.63 -6.20 0.63
N MET A 56 -14.81 -6.89 -0.48
CA MET A 56 -15.28 -8.28 -0.46
C MET A 56 -14.26 -9.21 0.18
N LEU A 57 -12.97 -9.10 -0.17
CA LEU A 57 -11.90 -9.93 0.40
C LEU A 57 -11.70 -9.65 1.89
N GLU A 58 -11.71 -8.38 2.31
CA GLU A 58 -11.71 -7.99 3.73
C GLU A 58 -12.88 -8.62 4.50
N SER A 59 -14.09 -8.58 3.92
CA SER A 59 -15.28 -9.18 4.54
C SER A 59 -15.16 -10.71 4.66
N LEU A 60 -14.61 -11.39 3.65
CA LEU A 60 -14.37 -12.84 3.69
C LEU A 60 -13.40 -13.23 4.81
N ASN A 61 -12.34 -12.46 4.99
CA ASN A 61 -11.40 -12.71 6.06
C ASN A 61 -11.99 -12.38 7.45
N GLN A 62 -12.53 -11.16 7.63
CA GLN A 62 -12.96 -10.67 8.96
C GLN A 62 -14.25 -11.32 9.47
N GLN A 63 -15.23 -11.58 8.57
CA GLN A 63 -16.55 -12.07 8.97
C GLN A 63 -16.66 -13.59 8.90
N TYR A 64 -15.93 -14.23 7.98
CA TYR A 64 -16.01 -15.68 7.76
C TYR A 64 -14.74 -16.42 8.21
N GLY A 65 -13.68 -15.69 8.62
CA GLY A 65 -12.45 -16.29 9.12
C GLY A 65 -11.61 -16.98 8.04
N THR A 66 -11.92 -16.76 6.75
CA THR A 66 -11.17 -17.37 5.65
C THR A 66 -9.78 -16.75 5.56
N THR A 67 -8.74 -17.57 5.62
CA THR A 67 -7.37 -17.12 5.30
C THR A 67 -7.23 -16.97 3.80
N ILE A 68 -6.71 -15.83 3.34
CA ILE A 68 -6.62 -15.53 1.91
C ILE A 68 -5.16 -15.26 1.53
N MET A 69 -4.65 -16.05 0.60
CA MET A 69 -3.37 -15.82 -0.06
C MET A 69 -3.62 -15.18 -1.43
N ILE A 70 -2.95 -14.05 -1.70
CA ILE A 70 -3.11 -13.29 -2.94
C ILE A 70 -1.75 -13.17 -3.62
N ALA A 71 -1.67 -13.62 -4.88
CA ALA A 71 -0.56 -13.28 -5.76
C ALA A 71 -0.96 -12.04 -6.57
N SER A 72 -0.14 -11.00 -6.58
CA SER A 72 -0.34 -9.80 -7.40
C SER A 72 0.97 -9.04 -7.60
N HIS A 73 1.05 -8.31 -8.71
CA HIS A 73 2.13 -7.37 -9.01
C HIS A 73 1.76 -5.92 -8.67
N ILE A 74 0.53 -5.65 -8.21
CA ILE A 74 0.05 -4.31 -7.86
C ILE A 74 0.30 -4.07 -6.36
N LEU A 75 1.53 -3.66 -6.04
CA LEU A 75 2.01 -3.52 -4.66
C LEU A 75 1.18 -2.56 -3.81
N SER A 76 0.72 -1.45 -4.40
CA SER A 76 -0.10 -0.44 -3.71
C SER A 76 -1.45 -0.98 -3.24
N GLU A 77 -2.04 -1.95 -3.95
CA GLU A 77 -3.29 -2.58 -3.53
C GLU A 77 -3.05 -3.73 -2.53
N LEU A 78 -1.96 -4.49 -2.70
CA LEU A 78 -1.54 -5.47 -1.69
C LEU A 78 -1.28 -4.79 -0.34
N TYR A 79 -0.61 -3.64 -0.34
CA TYR A 79 -0.33 -2.88 0.89
C TYR A 79 -1.58 -2.50 1.68
N LYS A 80 -2.67 -2.17 0.97
CA LYS A 80 -3.95 -1.82 1.60
C LYS A 80 -4.67 -3.03 2.20
N LEU A 81 -4.42 -4.24 1.67
CA LEU A 81 -5.20 -5.43 1.96
C LEU A 81 -4.46 -6.46 2.83
N ALA A 82 -3.19 -6.73 2.52
CA ALA A 82 -2.43 -7.80 3.15
C ALA A 82 -1.94 -7.46 4.56
N THR A 83 -1.83 -8.48 5.40
CA THR A 83 -1.25 -8.42 6.75
C THR A 83 0.19 -8.93 6.77
N ASP A 84 0.51 -9.85 5.86
CA ASP A 84 1.79 -10.52 5.74
C ASP A 84 2.17 -10.63 4.27
N TYR A 85 3.46 -10.64 3.98
CA TYR A 85 3.99 -10.64 2.62
C TYR A 85 5.04 -11.74 2.46
N ALA A 86 5.05 -12.34 1.28
CA ALA A 86 6.08 -13.25 0.83
C ALA A 86 6.57 -12.83 -0.55
N ILE A 87 7.88 -12.78 -0.76
CA ILE A 87 8.50 -12.49 -2.06
C ILE A 87 8.97 -13.81 -2.64
N ILE A 88 8.50 -14.11 -3.84
CA ILE A 88 8.89 -15.31 -4.60
C ILE A 88 9.55 -14.86 -5.91
N ASP A 89 10.74 -15.38 -6.18
CA ASP A 89 11.45 -15.20 -7.44
C ASP A 89 12.09 -16.51 -7.88
N GLY A 90 12.01 -16.80 -9.18
CA GLY A 90 12.57 -18.04 -9.75
C GLY A 90 12.04 -19.34 -9.10
N GLY A 91 10.85 -19.32 -8.50
CA GLY A 91 10.27 -20.46 -7.80
C GLY A 91 10.78 -20.65 -6.36
N CYS A 92 11.59 -19.72 -5.86
CA CYS A 92 12.12 -19.74 -4.49
C CYS A 92 11.48 -18.62 -3.65
N LEU A 93 11.25 -18.92 -2.38
CA LEU A 93 10.88 -17.90 -1.38
C LEU A 93 12.14 -17.10 -1.04
N ILE A 94 12.12 -15.80 -1.35
CA ILE A 94 13.25 -14.88 -1.12
C ILE A 94 13.17 -14.30 0.30
N ASP A 95 11.98 -13.85 0.71
CA ASP A 95 11.77 -13.25 2.02
C ASP A 95 10.30 -13.35 2.43
N GLU A 96 10.04 -13.32 3.75
CA GLU A 96 8.70 -13.17 4.31
C GLU A 96 8.72 -12.16 5.45
N PHE A 97 7.71 -11.30 5.54
CA PHE A 97 7.64 -10.25 6.55
C PHE A 97 6.20 -9.78 6.77
N SER A 98 5.94 -9.24 7.96
CA SER A 98 4.65 -8.65 8.31
C SER A 98 4.47 -7.25 7.72
N LYS A 99 3.21 -6.80 7.67
CA LYS A 99 2.88 -5.41 7.33
C LYS A 99 3.59 -4.40 8.24
N GLU A 100 3.69 -4.70 9.53
CA GLU A 100 4.42 -3.85 10.48
C GLU A 100 5.91 -3.69 10.10
N THR A 101 6.55 -4.77 9.69
CA THR A 101 7.94 -4.74 9.20
C THR A 101 8.06 -3.86 7.95
N LEU A 102 7.13 -4.00 6.99
CA LEU A 102 7.08 -3.17 5.80
C LEU A 102 6.85 -1.70 6.15
N GLU A 103 5.88 -1.40 7.01
CA GLU A 103 5.58 -0.04 7.46
C GLU A 103 6.78 0.59 8.17
N ASN A 104 7.48 -0.14 9.04
CA ASN A 104 8.68 0.33 9.70
C ASN A 104 9.82 0.60 8.71
N ALA A 105 9.99 -0.23 7.70
CA ALA A 105 11.01 -0.03 6.67
C ALA A 105 10.65 1.13 5.72
N CYS A 106 9.37 1.28 5.36
CA CYS A 106 8.90 2.33 4.46
C CYS A 106 8.64 3.67 5.18
N SER A 107 8.26 3.65 6.46
CA SER A 107 8.00 4.87 7.27
C SER A 107 9.27 5.62 7.66
N SER A 108 10.43 5.20 7.17
CA SER A 108 11.69 5.92 7.36
C SER A 108 11.79 7.22 6.57
N SER A 109 10.79 7.61 5.77
CA SER A 109 10.78 8.92 5.13
C SER A 109 9.43 9.61 5.21
N VAL A 110 9.47 10.85 5.68
CA VAL A 110 8.35 11.78 5.72
C VAL A 110 8.53 12.79 4.60
N GLN A 111 7.50 13.00 3.80
CA GLN A 111 7.49 14.07 2.82
C GLN A 111 6.68 15.26 3.35
N VAL A 112 7.32 16.43 3.35
CA VAL A 112 6.70 17.71 3.70
C VAL A 112 6.64 18.56 2.44
N SER A 113 5.44 18.96 2.01
CA SER A 113 5.25 19.87 0.89
C SER A 113 4.91 21.26 1.41
N VAL A 114 5.65 22.25 0.94
CA VAL A 114 5.45 23.69 1.30
C VAL A 114 5.51 24.54 0.03
N GLU A 115 4.98 25.76 0.08
CA GLU A 115 5.18 26.72 -1.03
C GLU A 115 6.68 27.06 -1.14
N GLU A 116 7.16 27.31 -2.36
CA GLU A 116 8.57 27.57 -2.68
C GLU A 116 9.22 28.65 -1.76
N LYS A 117 8.49 29.73 -1.47
CA LYS A 117 8.95 30.80 -0.58
C LYS A 117 9.22 30.35 0.87
N TRP A 118 8.68 29.21 1.29
CA TRP A 118 8.84 28.65 2.63
C TRP A 118 9.87 27.52 2.71
N MET A 119 10.39 27.05 1.57
CA MET A 119 11.29 25.91 1.49
C MET A 119 12.52 26.07 2.39
N GLN A 120 13.23 27.20 2.25
CA GLN A 120 14.46 27.43 3.04
C GLN A 120 14.13 27.53 4.53
N LYS A 121 13.08 28.27 4.89
CA LYS A 121 12.66 28.42 6.28
C LYS A 121 12.23 27.07 6.90
N ALA A 122 11.48 26.27 6.16
CA ALA A 122 11.07 24.93 6.61
C ALA A 122 12.29 24.01 6.83
N LYS A 123 13.25 24.04 5.92
CA LYS A 123 14.49 23.27 6.02
C LYS A 123 15.31 23.67 7.26
N ASP A 124 15.46 24.97 7.51
CA ASP A 124 16.22 25.48 8.66
C ASP A 124 15.55 25.13 10.00
N LEU A 125 14.22 25.23 10.06
CA LEU A 125 13.43 24.85 11.23
C LEU A 125 13.53 23.35 11.52
N ILE A 126 13.40 22.51 10.48
CA ILE A 126 13.51 21.06 10.60
C ILE A 126 14.92 20.69 11.08
N ALA A 127 15.96 21.26 10.47
CA ALA A 127 17.34 21.01 10.89
C ALA A 127 17.62 21.45 12.34
N SER A 128 16.98 22.51 12.82
CA SER A 128 17.07 22.97 14.19
C SER A 128 16.37 22.04 15.19
N ARG A 129 15.21 21.52 14.85
CA ARG A 129 14.39 20.68 15.73
C ARG A 129 14.85 19.21 15.72
N TYR A 130 15.32 18.74 14.57
CA TYR A 130 15.71 17.34 14.31
C TYR A 130 17.12 17.30 13.68
N PRO A 131 18.18 17.62 14.45
CA PRO A 131 19.54 17.75 13.91
C PRO A 131 20.11 16.46 13.32
N ASP A 132 19.66 15.31 13.83
CA ASP A 132 20.13 13.99 13.40
C ASP A 132 19.35 13.45 12.18
N VAL A 133 18.26 14.13 11.78
CA VAL A 133 17.43 13.70 10.66
C VAL A 133 17.99 14.20 9.33
N ARG A 134 18.29 13.28 8.44
CA ARG A 134 18.68 13.62 7.08
C ARG A 134 17.49 14.22 6.33
N CYS A 135 17.60 15.49 5.96
CA CYS A 135 16.59 16.24 5.20
C CYS A 135 17.10 16.56 3.80
N GLU A 136 16.40 16.07 2.79
CA GLU A 136 16.70 16.29 1.36
C GLU A 136 15.61 17.12 0.70
N VAL A 137 16.01 17.99 -0.24
CA VAL A 137 15.08 18.71 -1.11
C VAL A 137 14.63 17.76 -2.22
N PHE A 138 13.33 17.53 -2.35
CA PHE A 138 12.73 16.70 -3.38
C PHE A 138 11.81 17.53 -4.28
N GLY A 139 12.30 17.86 -5.47
CA GLY A 139 11.61 18.81 -6.35
C GLY A 139 11.65 20.25 -5.83
N SER A 140 10.75 21.11 -6.32
CA SER A 140 10.71 22.54 -5.99
C SER A 140 9.89 22.89 -4.76
N HIS A 141 9.07 21.96 -4.25
CA HIS A 141 8.06 22.24 -3.24
C HIS A 141 8.01 21.21 -2.10
N SER A 142 8.98 20.28 -2.04
CA SER A 142 8.94 19.19 -1.06
C SER A 142 10.29 18.96 -0.41
N LEU A 143 10.25 18.63 0.88
CA LEU A 143 11.36 18.13 1.68
C LEU A 143 11.11 16.68 2.02
N ARG A 144 12.14 15.83 1.97
CA ARG A 144 12.10 14.43 2.38
C ARG A 144 12.98 14.26 3.62
N LEU A 145 12.40 13.70 4.65
CA LEU A 145 13.04 13.42 5.93
C LEU A 145 13.20 11.90 6.04
N HIS A 146 14.42 11.42 6.25
CA HIS A 146 14.76 9.99 6.23
C HIS A 146 14.70 9.33 7.61
N GLU A 147 13.75 9.73 8.44
CA GLU A 147 13.51 9.11 9.74
C GLU A 147 12.02 9.16 10.11
N LYS A 148 11.64 8.30 11.07
CA LYS A 148 10.28 8.27 11.62
C LYS A 148 10.08 9.49 12.52
N ILE A 149 9.29 10.44 12.06
CA ILE A 149 8.90 11.64 12.81
C ILE A 149 7.39 11.61 12.99
N ASP A 150 6.91 12.01 14.16
CA ASP A 150 5.49 12.23 14.39
C ASP A 150 5.01 13.36 13.48
N LEU A 151 4.08 13.01 12.56
CA LEU A 151 3.57 13.95 11.56
C LEU A 151 2.77 15.08 12.18
N ALA A 152 2.05 14.80 13.27
CA ALA A 152 1.24 15.81 13.95
C ALA A 152 2.15 16.85 14.64
N ASP A 153 3.18 16.38 15.32
CA ASP A 153 4.20 17.20 15.99
C ASP A 153 4.96 18.07 14.97
N LEU A 154 5.39 17.47 13.86
CA LEU A 154 6.08 18.18 12.79
C LEU A 154 5.18 19.26 12.15
N ASN A 155 3.92 18.93 11.85
CA ASN A 155 2.97 19.87 11.28
C ASN A 155 2.73 21.06 12.22
N GLN A 156 2.44 20.74 13.49
CA GLN A 156 2.20 21.77 14.51
C GLN A 156 3.42 22.70 14.63
N PHE A 157 4.61 22.14 14.74
CA PHE A 157 5.85 22.91 14.85
C PHE A 157 6.07 23.83 13.65
N LEU A 158 5.89 23.38 12.42
CA LEU A 158 6.07 24.18 11.23
C LEU A 158 5.03 25.31 11.15
N VAL A 159 3.77 25.02 11.46
CA VAL A 159 2.67 26.00 11.42
C VAL A 159 2.86 27.08 12.50
N GLU A 160 3.21 26.71 13.73
CA GLU A 160 3.48 27.64 14.84
C GLU A 160 4.66 28.58 14.51
N ASN A 161 5.62 28.11 13.73
CA ASN A 161 6.74 28.92 13.25
C ASN A 161 6.43 29.68 11.92
N GLY A 162 5.16 29.73 11.51
CA GLY A 162 4.67 30.52 10.38
C GLY A 162 5.05 29.94 9.01
N VAL A 163 5.28 28.62 8.91
CA VAL A 163 5.41 27.91 7.64
C VAL A 163 4.04 27.38 7.24
N ARG A 164 3.64 27.63 6.00
CA ARG A 164 2.41 27.07 5.45
C ARG A 164 2.69 25.71 4.83
N VAL A 165 2.24 24.66 5.52
CA VAL A 165 2.34 23.27 5.04
C VAL A 165 1.21 23.00 4.04
N CYS A 166 1.56 22.56 2.83
CA CYS A 166 0.62 22.23 1.75
C CYS A 166 0.27 20.72 1.75
N GLY A 167 1.17 19.90 2.25
CA GLY A 167 0.98 18.45 2.37
C GLY A 167 2.01 17.84 3.31
N LEU A 168 1.59 16.80 4.03
CA LEU A 168 2.44 16.05 4.94
C LEU A 168 2.00 14.58 4.89
N GLY A 169 2.94 13.68 4.71
CA GLY A 169 2.64 12.25 4.67
C GLY A 169 3.88 11.37 4.59
N ALA A 170 3.67 10.09 4.84
CA ALA A 170 4.65 9.07 4.51
C ALA A 170 4.69 8.89 2.99
N ASN A 171 5.88 8.63 2.45
CA ASN A 171 6.04 8.50 1.01
C ASN A 171 5.79 7.04 0.58
N ASP A 172 4.71 6.79 -0.16
CA ASP A 172 4.35 5.46 -0.69
C ASP A 172 5.36 4.94 -1.74
N GLU A 173 6.21 5.80 -2.31
CA GLU A 173 7.28 5.39 -3.24
C GLU A 173 8.30 4.44 -2.60
N ASN A 174 8.37 4.39 -1.27
CA ASN A 174 9.27 3.49 -0.55
C ASN A 174 8.83 2.02 -0.63
N ILE A 175 7.55 1.74 -0.88
CA ILE A 175 7.06 0.36 -0.95
C ILE A 175 7.67 -0.36 -2.15
N GLU A 176 7.55 0.21 -3.36
CA GLU A 176 8.13 -0.38 -4.56
C GLU A 176 9.65 -0.52 -4.44
N LYS A 177 10.32 0.51 -3.92
CA LYS A 177 11.76 0.49 -3.69
C LYS A 177 12.16 -0.62 -2.71
N PHE A 178 11.44 -0.79 -1.61
CA PHE A 178 11.67 -1.85 -0.64
C PHE A 178 11.61 -3.24 -1.30
N PHE A 179 10.59 -3.49 -2.11
CA PHE A 179 10.46 -4.77 -2.81
C PHE A 179 11.57 -4.98 -3.85
N VAL A 180 11.96 -3.94 -4.59
CA VAL A 180 13.07 -4.02 -5.57
C VAL A 180 14.40 -4.30 -4.86
N GLU A 181 14.67 -3.66 -3.73
CA GLU A 181 15.89 -3.91 -2.94
C GLU A 181 15.94 -5.34 -2.41
N LYS A 182 14.81 -5.88 -1.93
CA LYS A 182 14.70 -7.28 -1.49
C LYS A 182 14.97 -8.26 -2.63
N LEU A 183 14.41 -8.03 -3.82
CA LEU A 183 14.66 -8.84 -5.01
C LEU A 183 16.12 -8.77 -5.47
N SER A 184 16.73 -7.58 -5.42
CA SER A 184 18.11 -7.38 -5.85
C SER A 184 19.13 -7.96 -4.85
N GLY A 185 18.84 -7.93 -3.57
CA GLY A 185 19.68 -8.49 -2.50
C GLY A 185 19.67 -10.02 -2.44
N GLY A 186 18.63 -10.65 -2.98
CA GLY A 186 18.53 -12.12 -3.04
C GLY A 186 19.37 -12.78 -4.15
N GLN A 187 19.98 -12.00 -5.04
CA GLN A 187 20.84 -12.53 -6.12
C GLN A 187 22.33 -12.71 -5.73
N ALA A 188 22.67 -12.56 -4.45
CA ALA A 188 24.05 -12.68 -3.96
C ALA A 188 24.23 -13.95 -3.09
N VAL A 189 23.89 -15.13 -3.64
CA VAL A 189 24.36 -16.44 -3.12
C VAL A 189 24.61 -17.38 -4.31
#